data_72f536d27a216ccc488f821a85a5d0b6
#
_entry.id   72f536d27a216ccc488f821a85a5d0b6
#
_cell.length_a   1.000
_cell.length_b   1.000
_cell.length_c   1.000
_cell.angle_alpha   90.00
_cell.angle_beta   90.00
_cell.angle_gamma   90.00
#
_symmetry.space_group_name_H-M   'P 1'
#
loop_
_entity.id
_entity.type
_entity.pdbx_description
1 polymer ?
#
loop_
_entity_poly.entity_id
_entity_poly.type
_entity_poly.pdbx_seq_one_letter_code
_entity_poly.pdbx_strand_id
1 'polypeptide(L)'
;MTLSLLYQLFLKIRVDFIVCLDACFKQKSRKAQGKEAPAPRKHPDTAFVSSEDVKAMEDVVNEIRPEPKSGLKGKKSQDSSLQPQKDENPDLCEPGLKVPNSVLNMCGDSFTAADEKRVKASTQFFSDTGLMALLCRHDRVLWLVNMTSAGEKQHYALVLLERLFNHLPSTARVGVLYDIGCQLHRSCIKWGFLKAFHDRLIWAISVFHAYGHQWACQLIYHPRKCIGFGFTDGEGCERFWSSIKLLIPSLRVTGYYNRLYTLDTQVKHLDKKSLLNLGDWLRRKWVSMNTRKLEALGVLEELADLSITEDTLREEWAAQLVAQTKPMPRQSKNLADKLIEEIIQLKEDTDSCNKEIYKFEGMIQSGRYQDGWDVSEVRVILSELKEKCNKLERAYKSKREILGTDGRLRLDRLLGNKFLKVRINALALKKRLRTRLQQRKFELDGLERAYRKTNTNGML
;
A
#
# COMPACT_ATOMS: atom_id res chain seq x y z
N MET A 1 -1.72 9.28 -40.45
CA MET A 1 -0.93 9.88 -39.36
C MET A 1 0.54 9.60 -39.64
N THR A 2 1.37 10.65 -39.84
CA THR A 2 2.77 10.46 -40.22
C THR A 2 3.60 9.86 -39.11
N LEU A 3 4.60 9.01 -39.44
CA LEU A 3 5.58 8.42 -38.50
C LEU A 3 6.14 9.47 -37.51
N SER A 4 6.20 10.73 -37.88
CA SER A 4 6.62 11.87 -37.05
C SER A 4 5.69 12.14 -35.87
N LEU A 5 4.37 12.01 -36.03
CA LEU A 5 3.39 12.21 -34.96
C LEU A 5 3.43 11.03 -33.96
N LEU A 6 3.59 9.80 -34.45
CA LEU A 6 3.79 8.61 -33.60
C LEU A 6 5.10 8.72 -32.83
N TYR A 7 6.17 9.19 -33.47
CA TYR A 7 7.46 9.41 -32.80
C TYR A 7 7.37 10.52 -31.75
N GLN A 8 6.63 11.60 -32.01
CA GLN A 8 6.38 12.66 -31.01
C GLN A 8 5.45 12.21 -29.88
N LEU A 9 4.48 11.34 -30.13
CA LEU A 9 3.67 10.74 -29.08
C LEU A 9 4.48 9.76 -28.22
N PHE A 10 5.36 8.97 -28.85
CA PHE A 10 6.30 8.09 -28.14
C PHE A 10 7.30 8.87 -27.27
N LEU A 11 7.76 10.04 -27.75
CA LEU A 11 8.63 10.93 -26.98
C LEU A 11 7.91 11.59 -25.79
N LYS A 12 6.57 11.77 -25.89
CA LYS A 12 5.78 12.41 -24.81
C LYS A 12 5.56 11.52 -23.58
N ILE A 13 5.73 10.19 -23.67
CA ILE A 13 5.45 9.25 -22.57
C ILE A 13 6.68 8.36 -22.28
N ARG A 14 7.86 8.94 -22.40
CA ARG A 14 9.08 8.22 -22.05
C ARG A 14 9.25 8.21 -20.53
N VAL A 15 9.35 7.02 -19.94
CA VAL A 15 9.83 6.82 -18.57
C VAL A 15 11.31 6.51 -18.67
N ASP A 16 12.15 7.38 -18.11
CA ASP A 16 13.60 7.23 -18.18
C ASP A 16 14.10 6.32 -17.08
N PHE A 17 13.52 6.43 -15.89
CA PHE A 17 13.86 5.65 -14.72
C PHE A 17 12.62 5.00 -14.12
N ILE A 18 12.73 3.73 -13.72
CA ILE A 18 11.69 3.03 -12.98
C ILE A 18 12.26 2.64 -11.63
N VAL A 19 11.55 2.98 -10.59
CA VAL A 19 11.89 2.65 -9.21
C VAL A 19 10.74 1.95 -8.50
N CYS A 20 11.04 1.16 -7.47
CA CYS A 20 10.05 0.58 -6.59
C CYS A 20 10.33 0.99 -5.13
N LEU A 21 9.26 1.18 -4.40
CA LEU A 21 9.22 1.52 -2.98
C LEU A 21 8.44 0.46 -2.22
N ASP A 22 8.91 0.13 -1.03
CA ASP A 22 8.18 -0.74 -0.09
C ASP A 22 8.74 -0.63 1.32
N ALA A 23 7.93 -0.99 2.32
CA ALA A 23 8.27 -0.97 3.73
C ALA A 23 8.32 -2.37 4.35
N CYS A 24 9.41 -2.69 5.04
CA CYS A 24 9.57 -3.94 5.77
C CYS A 24 9.45 -3.76 7.27
N PHE A 25 8.30 -4.05 7.83
CA PHE A 25 8.02 -3.98 9.28
C PHE A 25 8.66 -5.11 10.11
N LYS A 26 9.27 -6.09 9.47
CA LYS A 26 10.01 -7.14 10.18
C LYS A 26 11.41 -6.70 10.59
N GLN A 27 11.95 -5.68 9.95
CA GLN A 27 13.28 -5.10 10.18
C GLN A 27 13.26 -4.08 11.32
N LYS A 28 12.79 -4.51 12.51
CA LYS A 28 12.74 -3.70 13.72
C LYS A 28 14.05 -3.74 14.48
N SER A 29 14.36 -2.66 15.22
CA SER A 29 15.47 -2.59 16.16
C SER A 29 14.97 -2.27 17.55
N ARG A 30 15.40 -3.03 18.56
CA ARG A 30 15.06 -2.75 19.98
C ARG A 30 15.78 -1.51 20.47
N LYS A 31 15.15 -0.77 21.38
CA LYS A 31 15.81 0.31 22.12
C LYS A 31 16.96 -0.27 22.93
N ALA A 32 18.11 0.40 22.90
CA ALA A 32 19.24 -0.01 23.73
C ALA A 32 18.87 0.08 25.22
N GLN A 33 19.19 -0.98 25.96
CA GLN A 33 19.05 -1.02 27.44
C GLN A 33 20.33 -0.52 28.11
N GLY A 34 20.83 0.66 27.74
CA GLY A 34 22.04 1.21 28.31
C GLY A 34 22.61 2.36 27.49
N LYS A 35 23.79 2.86 27.82
CA LYS A 35 24.49 3.86 27.01
C LYS A 35 24.83 3.23 25.67
N GLU A 36 24.34 3.83 24.58
CA GLU A 36 24.77 3.45 23.24
C GLU A 36 26.30 3.55 23.13
N ALA A 37 26.89 2.57 22.49
CA ALA A 37 28.31 2.67 22.14
C ALA A 37 28.55 3.95 21.32
N PRO A 38 29.68 4.64 21.54
CA PRO A 38 29.99 5.84 20.77
C PRO A 38 29.95 5.54 19.29
N ALA A 39 29.53 6.52 18.49
CA ALA A 39 29.47 6.40 17.05
C ALA A 39 30.80 5.84 16.51
N PRO A 40 30.79 4.72 15.79
CA PRO A 40 32.00 4.25 15.13
C PRO A 40 32.37 5.24 14.03
N ARG A 41 33.57 5.05 13.46
CA ARG A 41 34.09 5.88 12.36
C ARG A 41 33.01 6.09 11.30
N LYS A 42 32.88 7.31 10.79
CA LYS A 42 31.95 7.67 9.73
C LYS A 42 32.01 6.64 8.58
N HIS A 43 30.87 6.07 8.25
CA HIS A 43 30.75 5.24 7.05
C HIS A 43 30.61 6.18 5.84
N PRO A 44 31.61 6.27 4.94
CA PRO A 44 31.63 7.29 3.89
C PRO A 44 30.48 7.16 2.88
N ASP A 45 29.99 5.94 2.66
CA ASP A 45 29.03 5.60 1.60
C ASP A 45 27.84 4.81 2.16
N THR A 46 27.05 5.43 3.02
CA THR A 46 25.85 4.78 3.52
C THR A 46 24.69 4.86 2.53
N ALA A 47 23.95 3.76 2.40
CA ALA A 47 22.68 3.73 1.68
C ALA A 47 21.54 4.40 2.44
N PHE A 48 21.75 4.74 3.71
CA PHE A 48 20.70 5.34 4.54
C PHE A 48 20.55 6.85 4.30
N VAL A 49 19.31 7.29 4.23
CA VAL A 49 18.98 8.72 4.35
C VAL A 49 19.22 9.14 5.79
N SER A 50 19.71 10.35 6.01
CA SER A 50 19.98 10.86 7.34
C SER A 50 18.69 11.01 8.15
N SER A 51 18.78 10.89 9.48
CA SER A 51 17.64 11.11 10.38
C SER A 51 17.12 12.55 10.32
N GLU A 52 18.02 13.48 10.05
CA GLU A 52 17.73 14.89 9.90
C GLU A 52 16.87 15.16 8.65
N ASP A 53 17.23 14.59 7.50
CA ASP A 53 16.45 14.72 6.25
C ASP A 53 15.05 14.09 6.42
N VAL A 54 14.98 12.92 7.07
CA VAL A 54 13.70 12.25 7.35
C VAL A 54 12.84 13.10 8.25
N LYS A 55 13.43 13.71 9.30
CA LYS A 55 12.72 14.56 10.23
C LYS A 55 12.24 15.86 9.57
N ALA A 56 13.08 16.47 8.75
CA ALA A 56 12.71 17.65 7.98
C ALA A 56 11.51 17.39 7.07
N MET A 57 11.47 16.24 6.38
CA MET A 57 10.32 15.85 5.55
C MET A 57 9.08 15.55 6.40
N GLU A 58 9.23 14.92 7.58
CA GLU A 58 8.13 14.72 8.51
C GLU A 58 7.51 16.04 8.94
N ASP A 59 8.33 17.05 9.28
CA ASP A 59 7.89 18.37 9.70
C ASP A 59 7.13 19.08 8.56
N VAL A 60 7.64 19.03 7.33
CA VAL A 60 6.94 19.54 6.13
C VAL A 60 5.57 18.88 5.95
N VAL A 61 5.50 17.56 6.09
CA VAL A 61 4.23 16.83 5.95
C VAL A 61 3.25 17.21 7.06
N ASN A 62 3.72 17.36 8.29
CA ASN A 62 2.89 17.71 9.44
C ASN A 62 2.41 19.18 9.37
N GLU A 63 3.19 20.08 8.80
CA GLU A 63 2.80 21.48 8.58
C GLU A 63 1.68 21.57 7.53
N ILE A 64 1.84 20.87 6.39
CA ILE A 64 0.87 20.91 5.30
C ILE A 64 -0.40 20.11 5.65
N ARG A 65 -0.23 18.97 6.35
CA ARG A 65 -1.30 18.06 6.74
C ARG A 65 -1.20 17.74 8.22
N PRO A 66 -1.64 18.62 9.13
CA PRO A 66 -1.57 18.34 10.55
C PRO A 66 -2.40 17.10 10.92
N GLU A 67 -1.77 16.19 11.65
CA GLU A 67 -2.53 15.05 12.20
C GLU A 67 -3.59 15.56 13.17
N PRO A 68 -4.81 15.02 13.16
CA PRO A 68 -5.82 15.38 14.15
C PRO A 68 -5.25 15.03 15.54
N LYS A 69 -5.05 16.05 16.39
CA LYS A 69 -4.54 15.87 17.75
C LYS A 69 -5.41 14.87 18.49
N SER A 70 -4.91 13.71 18.76
CA SER A 70 -5.56 12.70 19.60
C SER A 70 -5.57 13.23 21.02
N GLY A 71 -6.71 13.75 21.46
CA GLY A 71 -6.96 14.07 22.85
C GLY A 71 -7.01 15.52 23.23
N LEU A 72 -7.99 16.26 22.74
CA LEU A 72 -8.62 17.35 23.48
C LEU A 72 -10.11 17.38 23.05
N LYS A 73 -10.93 16.83 23.92
CA LYS A 73 -12.38 17.11 23.85
C LYS A 73 -12.58 18.59 24.19
N GLY A 74 -12.37 19.46 23.21
CA GLY A 74 -12.78 20.84 23.27
C GLY A 74 -14.30 20.89 23.31
N LYS A 75 -14.83 21.58 24.33
CA LYS A 75 -16.22 22.01 24.41
C LYS A 75 -16.65 22.55 23.05
N LYS A 76 -17.76 22.05 22.51
CA LYS A 76 -18.46 22.66 21.39
C LYS A 76 -18.73 24.12 21.76
N SER A 77 -17.98 25.05 21.21
CA SER A 77 -18.47 26.42 21.05
C SER A 77 -19.63 26.33 20.06
N GLN A 78 -20.80 26.76 20.52
CA GLN A 78 -21.94 27.02 19.67
C GLN A 78 -21.58 28.21 18.76
N ASP A 79 -20.98 27.90 17.62
CA ASP A 79 -21.04 28.80 16.49
C ASP A 79 -21.66 28.01 15.33
N SER A 80 -22.94 28.26 15.19
CA SER A 80 -23.90 27.58 14.34
C SER A 80 -23.85 28.18 12.94
N SER A 81 -22.86 27.90 12.12
CA SER A 81 -22.95 28.22 10.69
C SER A 81 -22.18 27.31 9.74
N LEU A 82 -21.60 26.22 10.23
CA LEU A 82 -21.07 25.15 9.37
C LEU A 82 -21.70 23.82 9.80
N GLN A 83 -22.96 23.63 9.41
CA GLN A 83 -23.50 22.28 9.31
C GLN A 83 -22.57 21.48 8.40
N PRO A 84 -22.20 20.22 8.74
CA PRO A 84 -21.60 19.35 7.76
C PRO A 84 -22.63 19.25 6.64
N GLN A 85 -22.34 19.90 5.52
CA GLN A 85 -23.09 19.70 4.29
C GLN A 85 -23.10 18.18 4.08
N LYS A 86 -24.30 17.61 4.17
CA LYS A 86 -24.54 16.29 3.59
C LYS A 86 -24.08 16.44 2.15
N ASP A 87 -22.92 15.83 1.84
CA ASP A 87 -22.43 15.75 0.50
C ASP A 87 -23.47 15.01 -0.34
N GLU A 88 -24.41 15.77 -0.89
CA GLU A 88 -25.37 15.30 -1.90
C GLU A 88 -24.70 15.09 -3.25
N ASN A 89 -23.39 15.35 -3.32
CA ASN A 89 -22.64 15.21 -4.55
C ASN A 89 -22.42 13.74 -4.94
N PRO A 90 -22.62 13.42 -6.22
CA PRO A 90 -22.26 12.10 -6.75
C PRO A 90 -20.76 11.86 -6.50
N ASP A 91 -20.38 10.59 -6.37
CA ASP A 91 -18.98 10.18 -6.27
C ASP A 91 -18.20 10.76 -7.46
N LEU A 92 -17.20 11.59 -7.19
CA LEU A 92 -16.45 12.32 -8.21
C LEU A 92 -14.98 11.90 -8.16
N CYS A 93 -14.27 12.11 -9.25
CA CYS A 93 -12.80 12.08 -9.26
C CYS A 93 -12.26 13.41 -8.73
N GLU A 94 -11.26 13.37 -7.87
CA GLU A 94 -10.52 14.57 -7.49
C GLU A 94 -9.78 15.15 -8.72
N PRO A 95 -9.62 16.48 -8.83
CA PRO A 95 -8.89 17.12 -9.94
C PRO A 95 -7.50 16.47 -10.12
N GLY A 96 -7.16 16.11 -11.35
CA GLY A 96 -5.89 15.44 -11.67
C GLY A 96 -5.88 13.92 -11.46
N LEU A 97 -6.92 13.32 -10.87
CA LEU A 97 -7.04 11.87 -10.69
C LEU A 97 -8.09 11.26 -11.63
N LYS A 98 -7.86 10.01 -12.03
CA LYS A 98 -8.74 9.24 -12.93
C LYS A 98 -9.55 8.17 -12.20
N VAL A 99 -9.45 8.11 -10.88
CA VAL A 99 -10.13 7.11 -10.05
C VAL A 99 -11.09 7.81 -9.11
N PRO A 100 -12.34 7.33 -8.98
CA PRO A 100 -13.34 7.92 -8.08
C PRO A 100 -12.89 7.92 -6.62
N ASN A 101 -13.34 8.91 -5.87
CA ASN A 101 -13.03 9.08 -4.45
C ASN A 101 -13.45 7.87 -3.61
N SER A 102 -14.61 7.28 -3.90
CA SER A 102 -15.09 6.07 -3.20
C SER A 102 -14.11 4.90 -3.36
N VAL A 103 -13.57 4.72 -4.56
CA VAL A 103 -12.59 3.66 -4.86
C VAL A 103 -11.27 3.91 -4.13
N LEU A 104 -10.77 5.15 -4.17
CA LEU A 104 -9.55 5.52 -3.46
C LEU A 104 -9.72 5.38 -1.94
N ASN A 105 -10.87 5.76 -1.39
CA ASN A 105 -11.17 5.58 0.02
C ASN A 105 -11.19 4.09 0.40
N MET A 106 -11.87 3.23 -0.38
CA MET A 106 -11.87 1.78 -0.13
C MET A 106 -10.47 1.16 -0.19
N CYS A 107 -9.61 1.63 -1.11
CA CYS A 107 -8.21 1.20 -1.14
C CYS A 107 -7.46 1.66 0.12
N GLY A 108 -7.67 2.91 0.55
CA GLY A 108 -7.10 3.46 1.79
C GLY A 108 -7.54 2.70 3.03
N ASP A 109 -8.84 2.42 3.17
CA ASP A 109 -9.40 1.67 4.30
C ASP A 109 -8.84 0.24 4.38
N SER A 110 -8.71 -0.43 3.23
CA SER A 110 -8.12 -1.77 3.17
C SER A 110 -6.66 -1.77 3.60
N PHE A 111 -5.92 -0.73 3.23
CA PHE A 111 -4.53 -0.55 3.63
C PHE A 111 -4.41 -0.25 5.12
N THR A 112 -5.18 0.70 5.64
CA THR A 112 -5.21 1.07 7.06
C THR A 112 -5.57 -0.14 7.94
N ALA A 113 -6.57 -0.94 7.55
CA ALA A 113 -6.94 -2.16 8.27
C ALA A 113 -5.83 -3.22 8.26
N ALA A 114 -5.02 -3.30 7.19
CA ALA A 114 -3.86 -4.19 7.15
C ALA A 114 -2.72 -3.67 8.02
N ASP A 115 -2.51 -2.35 8.04
CA ASP A 115 -1.49 -1.69 8.85
C ASP A 115 -1.82 -1.76 10.35
N GLU A 116 -3.06 -1.53 10.77
CA GLU A 116 -3.50 -1.71 12.16
C GLU A 116 -3.22 -3.12 12.70
N LYS A 117 -3.33 -4.15 11.87
CA LYS A 117 -2.94 -5.52 12.24
C LYS A 117 -1.41 -5.67 12.39
N ARG A 118 -0.61 -4.84 11.72
CA ARG A 118 0.85 -4.84 11.77
C ARG A 118 1.42 -3.96 12.88
N VAL A 119 0.69 -2.91 13.28
CA VAL A 119 1.04 -1.93 14.33
C VAL A 119 1.11 -2.55 15.74
N LYS A 120 0.88 -3.84 15.91
CA LYS A 120 1.06 -4.58 17.19
C LYS A 120 2.48 -4.55 17.76
N ALA A 121 3.41 -3.82 17.16
CA ALA A 121 4.71 -3.58 17.75
C ALA A 121 4.72 -2.19 18.34
N SER A 122 4.52 -2.14 19.64
CA SER A 122 4.66 -0.91 20.42
C SER A 122 5.97 -0.20 20.08
N THR A 123 5.88 1.06 19.66
CA THR A 123 7.02 1.96 19.48
C THR A 123 7.77 2.18 20.80
N GLN A 124 7.22 1.71 21.92
CA GLN A 124 7.87 1.78 23.24
C GLN A 124 9.11 0.88 23.33
N PHE A 125 9.09 -0.29 22.64
CA PHE A 125 10.17 -1.28 22.71
C PHE A 125 11.19 -1.16 21.58
N PHE A 126 10.81 -0.47 20.49
CA PHE A 126 11.65 -0.38 19.30
C PHE A 126 12.06 1.06 19.03
N SER A 127 13.34 1.27 18.72
CA SER A 127 13.85 2.54 18.18
C SER A 127 13.45 2.65 16.71
N ASP A 128 13.60 1.55 15.97
CA ASP A 128 13.19 1.48 14.57
C ASP A 128 12.05 0.46 14.43
N THR A 129 10.95 0.90 13.84
CA THR A 129 9.74 0.08 13.62
C THR A 129 9.79 -0.72 12.33
N GLY A 130 10.74 -0.40 11.46
CA GLY A 130 10.96 -1.04 10.17
C GLY A 130 12.01 -0.33 9.32
N LEU A 131 12.08 -0.77 8.07
CA LEU A 131 12.87 -0.13 7.02
C LEU A 131 11.95 0.18 5.83
N MET A 132 12.17 1.32 5.18
CA MET A 132 11.65 1.57 3.84
C MET A 132 12.82 1.63 2.86
N ALA A 133 12.62 1.09 1.67
CA ALA A 133 13.63 1.05 0.62
C ALA A 133 13.13 1.67 -0.67
N LEU A 134 14.05 2.29 -1.39
CA LEU A 134 13.89 2.69 -2.79
C LEU A 134 14.91 1.91 -3.62
N LEU A 135 14.41 1.13 -4.57
CA LEU A 135 15.24 0.34 -5.49
C LEU A 135 14.98 0.77 -6.93
N CYS A 136 16.02 0.62 -7.77
CA CYS A 136 15.82 0.73 -9.22
C CYS A 136 15.20 -0.56 -9.78
N ARG A 137 14.72 -0.50 -11.03
CA ARG A 137 14.14 -1.66 -11.75
C ARG A 137 15.09 -2.89 -11.89
N HIS A 138 16.37 -2.73 -11.58
CA HIS A 138 17.36 -3.79 -11.63
C HIS A 138 17.60 -4.43 -10.25
N ASP A 139 16.70 -4.18 -9.30
CA ASP A 139 16.74 -4.69 -7.92
C ASP A 139 17.94 -4.17 -7.10
N ARG A 140 18.54 -3.04 -7.51
CA ARG A 140 19.61 -2.39 -6.76
C ARG A 140 19.03 -1.38 -5.79
N VAL A 141 19.45 -1.44 -4.54
CA VAL A 141 19.09 -0.47 -3.50
C VAL A 141 19.73 0.88 -3.84
N LEU A 142 18.90 1.90 -3.94
CA LEU A 142 19.34 3.30 -4.07
C LEU A 142 19.49 3.92 -2.69
N TRP A 143 18.43 3.88 -1.89
CA TRP A 143 18.45 4.38 -0.51
C TRP A 143 17.52 3.59 0.39
N LEU A 144 17.85 3.65 1.70
CA LEU A 144 17.10 3.10 2.81
C LEU A 144 16.71 4.19 3.79
N VAL A 145 15.57 4.03 4.44
CA VAL A 145 15.13 4.87 5.56
C VAL A 145 14.79 3.98 6.74
N ASN A 146 15.30 4.31 7.93
CA ASN A 146 14.83 3.74 9.18
C ASN A 146 13.48 4.36 9.53
N MET A 147 12.47 3.53 9.72
CA MET A 147 11.14 3.98 10.15
C MET A 147 11.11 4.01 11.67
N THR A 148 10.74 5.14 12.25
CA THR A 148 10.72 5.34 13.71
C THR A 148 9.30 5.49 14.26
N SER A 149 8.32 5.80 13.40
CA SER A 149 6.92 5.93 13.77
C SER A 149 6.15 4.62 13.57
N ALA A 150 4.97 4.51 14.18
CA ALA A 150 4.05 3.42 13.92
C ALA A 150 3.44 3.58 12.53
N GLY A 151 3.44 2.48 11.76
CA GLY A 151 2.86 2.43 10.43
C GLY A 151 3.74 3.05 9.33
N GLU A 152 3.24 2.92 8.11
CA GLU A 152 3.91 3.40 6.90
C GLU A 152 3.52 4.84 6.61
N LYS A 153 4.22 5.77 7.25
CA LYS A 153 3.97 7.21 7.06
C LYS A 153 4.51 7.67 5.71
N GLN A 154 3.77 8.56 5.07
CA GLN A 154 4.09 9.03 3.71
C GLN A 154 5.42 9.80 3.61
N HIS A 155 5.86 10.48 4.67
CA HIS A 155 7.12 11.22 4.67
C HIS A 155 8.34 10.34 4.37
N TYR A 156 8.31 9.04 4.72
CA TYR A 156 9.39 8.11 4.36
C TYR A 156 9.51 7.90 2.85
N ALA A 157 8.39 7.74 2.15
CA ALA A 157 8.39 7.63 0.70
C ALA A 157 8.74 8.96 0.02
N LEU A 158 8.23 10.08 0.57
CA LEU A 158 8.46 11.42 0.02
C LEU A 158 9.93 11.83 0.08
N VAL A 159 10.62 11.60 1.21
CA VAL A 159 12.06 11.92 1.33
C VAL A 159 12.91 11.10 0.37
N LEU A 160 12.56 9.82 0.14
CA LEU A 160 13.26 8.97 -0.81
C LEU A 160 13.09 9.45 -2.25
N LEU A 161 11.88 9.86 -2.62
CA LEU A 161 11.59 10.39 -3.96
C LEU A 161 12.23 11.76 -4.18
N GLU A 162 12.16 12.66 -3.21
CA GLU A 162 12.83 13.97 -3.29
C GLU A 162 14.33 13.79 -3.47
N ARG A 163 14.96 12.92 -2.67
CA ARG A 163 16.37 12.60 -2.79
C ARG A 163 16.70 12.05 -4.18
N LEU A 164 15.86 11.17 -4.73
CA LEU A 164 16.04 10.66 -6.09
C LEU A 164 16.04 11.79 -7.12
N PHE A 165 15.06 12.68 -7.07
CA PHE A 165 14.97 13.78 -8.04
C PHE A 165 16.12 14.78 -7.92
N ASN A 166 16.70 14.96 -6.75
CA ASN A 166 17.89 15.79 -6.53
C ASN A 166 19.15 15.19 -7.17
N HIS A 167 19.14 13.89 -7.51
CA HIS A 167 20.25 13.19 -8.19
C HIS A 167 19.99 12.97 -9.69
N LEU A 168 18.78 13.27 -10.18
CA LEU A 168 18.43 13.06 -11.57
C LEU A 168 18.45 14.37 -12.39
N PRO A 169 18.75 14.29 -13.68
CA PRO A 169 18.59 15.44 -14.57
C PRO A 169 17.17 16.01 -14.50
N SER A 170 17.05 17.33 -14.67
CA SER A 170 15.75 18.04 -14.59
C SER A 170 14.73 17.56 -15.64
N THR A 171 15.17 16.94 -16.72
CA THR A 171 14.33 16.39 -17.80
C THR A 171 13.89 14.95 -17.56
N ALA A 172 14.50 14.25 -16.59
CA ALA A 172 14.25 12.83 -16.36
C ALA A 172 12.84 12.58 -15.79
N ARG A 173 12.15 11.60 -16.35
CA ARG A 173 10.83 11.14 -15.91
C ARG A 173 10.96 9.82 -15.16
N VAL A 174 10.30 9.72 -14.01
CA VAL A 174 10.41 8.60 -13.11
C VAL A 174 9.07 7.88 -13.00
N GLY A 175 9.08 6.59 -13.31
CA GLY A 175 7.99 5.67 -13.01
C GLY A 175 8.17 5.09 -11.60
N VAL A 176 7.20 5.32 -10.74
CA VAL A 176 7.21 4.87 -9.35
C VAL A 176 6.24 3.72 -9.17
N LEU A 177 6.75 2.57 -8.73
CA LEU A 177 5.98 1.39 -8.37
C LEU A 177 5.96 1.29 -6.85
N TYR A 178 4.77 1.46 -6.27
CA TYR A 178 4.58 1.46 -4.82
C TYR A 178 3.23 0.82 -4.49
N ASP A 179 3.19 -0.05 -3.48
CA ASP A 179 1.99 -0.80 -3.14
C ASP A 179 0.79 0.11 -2.80
N ILE A 180 1.04 1.25 -2.16
CA ILE A 180 0.05 2.31 -1.93
C ILE A 180 0.22 3.52 -2.85
N GLY A 181 0.78 3.31 -4.04
CA GLY A 181 1.07 4.37 -5.01
C GLY A 181 -0.15 5.23 -5.37
N CYS A 182 -1.35 4.65 -5.42
CA CYS A 182 -2.59 5.40 -5.66
C CYS A 182 -2.89 6.41 -4.53
N GLN A 183 -2.59 6.08 -3.27
CA GLN A 183 -2.81 6.96 -2.12
C GLN A 183 -1.73 8.03 -2.04
N LEU A 184 -0.48 7.68 -2.33
CA LEU A 184 0.61 8.67 -2.36
C LEU A 184 0.40 9.65 -3.51
N HIS A 185 0.01 9.20 -4.71
CA HIS A 185 -0.37 10.06 -5.82
C HIS A 185 -1.49 11.03 -5.44
N ARG A 186 -2.57 10.51 -4.82
CA ARG A 186 -3.67 11.33 -4.31
C ARG A 186 -3.17 12.40 -3.35
N SER A 187 -2.29 12.02 -2.41
CA SER A 187 -1.73 12.96 -1.43
C SER A 187 -0.85 14.02 -2.09
N CYS A 188 -0.03 13.64 -3.07
CA CYS A 188 0.78 14.60 -3.82
C CYS A 188 -0.09 15.64 -4.53
N ILE A 189 -1.15 15.21 -5.22
CA ILE A 189 -2.07 16.14 -5.89
C ILE A 189 -2.82 17.01 -4.88
N LYS A 190 -3.40 16.41 -3.85
CA LYS A 190 -4.27 17.10 -2.89
C LYS A 190 -3.52 18.09 -2.01
N TRP A 191 -2.33 17.72 -1.56
CA TRP A 191 -1.54 18.48 -0.59
C TRP A 191 -0.34 19.19 -1.21
N GLY A 192 -0.10 18.99 -2.50
CA GLY A 192 1.03 19.61 -3.21
C GLY A 192 2.40 19.03 -2.84
N PHE A 193 2.47 17.81 -2.26
CA PHE A 193 3.75 17.16 -2.01
C PHE A 193 4.49 16.91 -3.32
N LEU A 194 5.80 17.11 -3.35
CA LEU A 194 6.64 16.94 -4.54
C LEU A 194 6.15 17.76 -5.76
N LYS A 195 5.51 18.91 -5.55
CA LYS A 195 4.89 19.74 -6.60
C LYS A 195 5.85 20.05 -7.75
N ALA A 196 7.12 20.28 -7.46
CA ALA A 196 8.14 20.57 -8.48
C ALA A 196 8.40 19.40 -9.44
N PHE A 197 7.93 18.19 -9.10
CA PHE A 197 8.21 16.97 -9.85
C PHE A 197 6.95 16.30 -10.43
N HIS A 198 5.75 16.87 -10.25
CA HIS A 198 4.49 16.25 -10.66
C HIS A 198 4.48 15.85 -12.14
N ASP A 199 4.97 16.71 -13.01
CA ASP A 199 5.00 16.48 -14.47
C ASP A 199 6.01 15.37 -14.87
N ARG A 200 6.88 14.98 -13.95
CA ARG A 200 7.95 14.01 -14.13
C ARG A 200 7.68 12.69 -13.42
N LEU A 201 6.63 12.63 -12.60
CA LEU A 201 6.23 11.45 -11.83
C LEU A 201 5.11 10.69 -12.55
N ILE A 202 5.34 9.41 -12.75
CA ILE A 202 4.34 8.50 -13.30
C ILE A 202 4.14 7.39 -12.27
N TRP A 203 2.89 7.28 -11.77
CA TRP A 203 2.55 6.40 -10.66
C TRP A 203 1.99 5.08 -11.14
N ALA A 204 2.44 4.00 -10.51
CA ALA A 204 1.86 2.68 -10.65
C ALA A 204 1.95 1.90 -9.32
N ILE A 205 1.33 0.74 -9.28
CA ILE A 205 1.34 -0.18 -8.14
C ILE A 205 2.11 -1.43 -8.58
N SER A 206 2.93 -2.01 -7.70
CA SER A 206 3.62 -3.28 -7.97
C SER A 206 2.64 -4.37 -8.39
N VAL A 207 3.03 -5.23 -9.33
CA VAL A 207 2.11 -6.18 -9.98
C VAL A 207 1.35 -7.04 -8.99
N PHE A 208 2.04 -7.61 -8.00
CA PHE A 208 1.43 -8.48 -7.00
C PHE A 208 0.45 -7.70 -6.10
N HIS A 209 0.83 -6.51 -5.65
CA HIS A 209 0.00 -5.67 -4.79
C HIS A 209 -1.20 -5.06 -5.52
N ALA A 210 -1.09 -4.81 -6.83
CA ALA A 210 -2.19 -4.27 -7.62
C ALA A 210 -3.47 -5.09 -7.52
N TYR A 211 -3.35 -6.41 -7.37
CA TYR A 211 -4.51 -7.30 -7.23
C TYR A 211 -5.28 -7.13 -5.90
N GLY A 212 -4.67 -6.54 -4.89
CA GLY A 212 -5.33 -6.17 -3.64
C GLY A 212 -6.19 -4.91 -3.74
N HIS A 213 -6.03 -4.12 -4.79
CA HIS A 213 -6.75 -2.88 -5.01
C HIS A 213 -8.11 -3.09 -5.69
N GLN A 214 -8.98 -2.07 -5.59
CA GLN A 214 -10.25 -2.06 -6.29
C GLN A 214 -10.04 -2.06 -7.82
N TRP A 215 -10.99 -2.63 -8.56
CA TRP A 215 -10.84 -2.82 -10.02
C TRP A 215 -10.52 -1.53 -10.78
N ALA A 216 -11.24 -0.43 -10.50
CA ALA A 216 -10.96 0.84 -11.16
C ALA A 216 -9.53 1.36 -10.86
N CYS A 217 -9.02 1.12 -9.65
CA CYS A 217 -7.64 1.42 -9.31
C CYS A 217 -6.66 0.54 -10.10
N GLN A 218 -6.95 -0.76 -10.23
CA GLN A 218 -6.13 -1.68 -11.05
C GLN A 218 -6.07 -1.25 -12.53
N LEU A 219 -7.16 -0.71 -13.07
CA LEU A 219 -7.18 -0.21 -14.46
C LEU A 219 -6.22 0.95 -14.67
N ILE A 220 -6.12 1.84 -13.69
CA ILE A 220 -5.33 3.08 -13.81
C ILE A 220 -3.87 2.89 -13.38
N TYR A 221 -3.61 2.05 -12.35
CA TYR A 221 -2.28 1.97 -11.72
C TYR A 221 -1.56 0.63 -11.92
N HIS A 222 -2.18 -0.37 -12.56
CA HIS A 222 -1.48 -1.63 -12.82
C HIS A 222 -0.40 -1.42 -13.90
N PRO A 223 0.88 -1.76 -13.66
CA PRO A 223 1.99 -1.36 -14.53
C PRO A 223 1.91 -1.97 -15.94
N ARG A 224 1.21 -3.11 -16.10
CA ARG A 224 0.97 -3.69 -17.43
C ARG A 224 -0.02 -2.89 -18.30
N LYS A 225 -0.74 -1.97 -17.67
CA LYS A 225 -1.73 -1.09 -18.32
C LYS A 225 -1.26 0.36 -18.40
N CYS A 226 -0.17 0.68 -17.69
CA CYS A 226 0.45 2.00 -17.70
C CYS A 226 1.55 2.04 -18.76
N ILE A 227 1.52 3.07 -19.61
CA ILE A 227 2.55 3.28 -20.63
C ILE A 227 3.88 3.62 -19.94
N GLY A 228 4.98 3.03 -20.44
CA GLY A 228 6.34 3.29 -19.95
C GLY A 228 6.90 2.28 -18.98
N PHE A 229 6.07 1.46 -18.30
CA PHE A 229 6.53 0.44 -17.37
C PHE A 229 6.91 -0.89 -18.03
N GLY A 230 6.37 -1.16 -19.21
CA GLY A 230 6.58 -2.41 -19.93
C GLY A 230 6.27 -3.63 -19.07
N PHE A 231 7.21 -4.57 -18.99
CA PHE A 231 7.07 -5.79 -18.18
C PHE A 231 7.76 -5.70 -16.82
N THR A 232 8.06 -4.52 -16.31
CA THR A 232 8.57 -4.35 -14.94
C THR A 232 7.50 -4.76 -13.94
N ASP A 233 7.87 -5.58 -12.94
CA ASP A 233 6.95 -6.10 -11.92
C ASP A 233 6.83 -5.19 -10.70
N GLY A 234 7.89 -4.45 -10.35
CA GLY A 234 7.92 -3.60 -9.17
C GLY A 234 8.23 -4.34 -7.86
N GLU A 235 8.56 -5.64 -7.94
CA GLU A 235 8.75 -6.50 -6.77
C GLU A 235 10.23 -6.54 -6.30
N GLY A 236 11.05 -5.57 -6.69
CA GLY A 236 12.46 -5.50 -6.30
C GLY A 236 12.65 -5.42 -4.79
N CYS A 237 11.78 -4.66 -4.12
CA CYS A 237 11.81 -4.53 -2.66
C CYS A 237 11.54 -5.86 -1.96
N GLU A 238 10.54 -6.62 -2.39
CA GLU A 238 10.24 -7.93 -1.82
C GLU A 238 11.41 -8.92 -2.01
N ARG A 239 12.07 -8.88 -3.16
CA ARG A 239 13.30 -9.67 -3.40
C ARG A 239 14.44 -9.24 -2.49
N PHE A 240 14.60 -7.95 -2.27
CA PHE A 240 15.57 -7.41 -1.32
C PHE A 240 15.26 -7.83 0.12
N TRP A 241 14.00 -7.67 0.59
CA TRP A 241 13.60 -8.14 1.92
C TRP A 241 13.84 -9.62 2.13
N SER A 242 13.58 -10.43 1.11
CA SER A 242 13.89 -11.87 1.14
C SER A 242 15.38 -12.13 1.32
N SER A 243 16.24 -11.36 0.65
CA SER A 243 17.70 -11.54 0.70
C SER A 243 18.32 -11.17 2.05
N ILE A 244 17.71 -10.24 2.81
CA ILE A 244 18.19 -9.82 4.13
C ILE A 244 17.40 -10.44 5.29
N LYS A 245 16.46 -11.36 5.00
CA LYS A 245 15.59 -11.97 6.00
C LYS A 245 16.38 -12.67 7.13
N LEU A 246 17.46 -13.33 6.82
CA LEU A 246 18.29 -14.05 7.79
C LEU A 246 19.00 -13.13 8.79
N LEU A 247 19.14 -11.84 8.47
CA LEU A 247 19.73 -10.86 9.37
C LEU A 247 18.78 -10.34 10.44
N ILE A 248 17.45 -10.55 10.31
CA ILE A 248 16.45 -9.98 11.20
C ILE A 248 16.69 -10.32 12.68
N PRO A 249 16.96 -11.59 13.08
CA PRO A 249 17.14 -11.91 14.49
C PRO A 249 18.30 -11.17 15.13
N SER A 250 19.46 -11.13 14.46
CA SER A 250 20.65 -10.46 14.95
C SER A 250 20.50 -8.93 14.95
N LEU A 251 19.96 -8.35 13.86
CA LEU A 251 19.80 -6.91 13.72
C LEU A 251 18.75 -6.33 14.69
N ARG A 252 17.83 -7.14 15.18
CA ARG A 252 16.79 -6.69 16.11
C ARG A 252 17.36 -6.27 17.46
N VAL A 253 18.44 -6.89 17.91
CA VAL A 253 19.06 -6.70 19.24
C VAL A 253 20.42 -6.00 19.16
N THR A 254 20.91 -5.78 17.96
CA THR A 254 22.19 -5.10 17.71
C THR A 254 22.03 -3.60 17.90
N GLY A 255 23.08 -2.94 18.46
CA GLY A 255 23.11 -1.47 18.59
C GLY A 255 23.01 -0.77 17.23
N TYR A 256 22.50 0.46 17.26
CA TYR A 256 22.12 1.25 16.08
C TYR A 256 23.20 1.27 14.98
N TYR A 257 24.43 1.63 15.32
CA TYR A 257 25.51 1.74 14.34
C TYR A 257 25.91 0.40 13.73
N ASN A 258 25.99 -0.66 14.54
CA ASN A 258 26.29 -1.99 14.03
C ASN A 258 25.21 -2.49 13.07
N ARG A 259 23.95 -2.18 13.35
CA ARG A 259 22.83 -2.46 12.46
C ARG A 259 22.99 -1.74 11.10
N LEU A 260 23.28 -0.44 11.12
CA LEU A 260 23.52 0.33 9.89
C LEU A 260 24.68 -0.27 9.08
N TYR A 261 25.82 -0.54 9.74
CA TYR A 261 27.00 -1.12 9.07
C TYR A 261 26.72 -2.49 8.45
N THR A 262 26.00 -3.32 9.17
CA THR A 262 25.66 -4.66 8.66
C THR A 262 24.75 -4.58 7.44
N LEU A 263 23.76 -3.71 7.47
CA LEU A 263 22.86 -3.48 6.34
C LEU A 263 23.59 -2.85 5.16
N ASP A 264 24.41 -1.82 5.37
CA ASP A 264 25.22 -1.21 4.31
C ASP A 264 26.18 -2.23 3.67
N THR A 265 26.84 -3.05 4.48
CA THR A 265 27.73 -4.11 4.00
C THR A 265 26.96 -5.13 3.15
N GLN A 266 25.77 -5.51 3.60
CA GLN A 266 24.92 -6.44 2.85
C GLN A 266 24.41 -5.82 1.55
N VAL A 267 24.00 -4.55 1.57
CA VAL A 267 23.62 -3.82 0.35
C VAL A 267 24.77 -3.78 -0.65
N LYS A 268 25.99 -3.42 -0.21
CA LYS A 268 27.19 -3.42 -1.07
C LYS A 268 27.51 -4.81 -1.65
N HIS A 269 27.34 -5.85 -0.82
CA HIS A 269 27.52 -7.24 -1.29
C HIS A 269 26.50 -7.61 -2.37
N LEU A 270 25.21 -7.33 -2.13
CA LEU A 270 24.13 -7.61 -3.09
C LEU A 270 24.31 -6.80 -4.38
N ASP A 271 24.75 -5.56 -4.26
CA ASP A 271 25.01 -4.68 -5.40
C ASP A 271 26.14 -5.24 -6.27
N LYS A 272 27.27 -5.61 -5.65
CA LYS A 272 28.39 -6.25 -6.36
C LYS A 272 27.96 -7.55 -7.04
N LYS A 273 27.21 -8.39 -6.36
CA LYS A 273 26.65 -9.64 -6.93
C LYS A 273 25.71 -9.35 -8.10
N SER A 274 24.86 -8.34 -7.99
CA SER A 274 23.95 -7.92 -9.05
C SER A 274 24.72 -7.44 -10.29
N LEU A 275 25.77 -6.63 -10.10
CA LEU A 275 26.61 -6.16 -11.20
C LEU A 275 27.30 -7.29 -11.94
N LEU A 276 27.84 -8.28 -11.24
CA LEU A 276 28.48 -9.44 -11.86
C LEU A 276 27.51 -10.23 -12.75
N ASN A 277 26.25 -10.30 -12.35
CA ASN A 277 25.21 -11.04 -13.09
C ASN A 277 24.41 -10.18 -14.07
N LEU A 278 24.69 -8.86 -14.16
CA LEU A 278 23.88 -7.91 -14.92
C LEU A 278 23.86 -8.24 -16.41
N GLY A 279 24.98 -8.66 -16.98
CA GLY A 279 25.07 -9.03 -18.39
C GLY A 279 24.13 -10.18 -18.75
N ASP A 280 24.15 -11.26 -17.97
CA ASP A 280 23.25 -12.39 -18.17
C ASP A 280 21.78 -12.03 -17.93
N TRP A 281 21.51 -11.18 -16.93
CA TRP A 281 20.16 -10.68 -16.66
C TRP A 281 19.65 -9.86 -17.86
N LEU A 282 20.45 -8.94 -18.40
CA LEU A 282 20.11 -8.14 -19.59
C LEU A 282 19.88 -9.03 -20.81
N ARG A 283 20.74 -10.02 -21.07
CA ARG A 283 20.59 -10.97 -22.17
C ARG A 283 19.26 -11.72 -22.07
N ARG A 284 18.93 -12.27 -20.89
CA ARG A 284 17.65 -12.97 -20.67
C ARG A 284 16.44 -12.05 -20.88
N LYS A 285 16.51 -10.82 -20.38
CA LYS A 285 15.45 -9.83 -20.57
C LYS A 285 15.29 -9.45 -22.03
N TRP A 286 16.40 -9.25 -22.74
CA TRP A 286 16.38 -8.93 -24.16
C TRP A 286 15.70 -10.02 -24.99
N VAL A 287 16.11 -11.27 -24.82
CA VAL A 287 15.49 -12.42 -25.51
C VAL A 287 14.00 -12.49 -25.19
N SER A 288 13.63 -12.47 -23.91
CA SER A 288 12.23 -12.53 -23.48
C SER A 288 11.38 -11.38 -24.04
N MET A 289 11.94 -10.15 -24.10
CA MET A 289 11.21 -9.00 -24.65
C MET A 289 11.04 -9.09 -26.15
N ASN A 290 12.04 -9.54 -26.88
CA ASN A 290 11.93 -9.73 -28.33
C ASN A 290 10.91 -10.83 -28.67
N THR A 291 10.92 -11.96 -27.97
CA THR A 291 9.88 -13.00 -28.15
C THR A 291 8.49 -12.43 -27.97
N ARG A 292 8.25 -11.71 -26.86
CA ARG A 292 6.94 -11.08 -26.59
C ARG A 292 6.57 -10.00 -27.59
N LYS A 293 7.56 -9.26 -28.11
CA LYS A 293 7.33 -8.29 -29.17
C LYS A 293 6.85 -8.97 -30.45
N LEU A 294 7.49 -10.07 -30.84
CA LEU A 294 7.10 -10.83 -32.03
C LEU A 294 5.71 -11.44 -31.85
N GLU A 295 5.42 -12.02 -30.67
CA GLU A 295 4.08 -12.52 -30.36
C GLU A 295 3.01 -11.42 -30.49
N ALA A 296 3.28 -10.23 -29.95
CA ALA A 296 2.34 -9.10 -30.05
C ALA A 296 2.15 -8.60 -31.49
N LEU A 297 3.23 -8.57 -32.29
CA LEU A 297 3.14 -8.20 -33.69
C LEU A 297 2.30 -9.21 -34.48
N GLY A 298 2.50 -10.51 -34.25
CA GLY A 298 1.66 -11.56 -34.88
C GLY A 298 0.17 -11.40 -34.55
N VAL A 299 -0.16 -11.11 -33.28
CA VAL A 299 -1.56 -10.83 -32.91
C VAL A 299 -2.11 -9.58 -33.60
N LEU A 300 -1.29 -8.52 -33.76
CA LEU A 300 -1.72 -7.32 -34.48
C LEU A 300 -1.94 -7.58 -35.97
N GLU A 301 -1.12 -8.45 -36.58
CA GLU A 301 -1.32 -8.89 -37.98
C GLU A 301 -2.63 -9.69 -38.14
N GLU A 302 -2.89 -10.67 -37.24
CA GLU A 302 -4.15 -11.42 -37.23
C GLU A 302 -5.39 -10.49 -37.06
N LEU A 303 -5.28 -9.45 -36.23
CA LEU A 303 -6.36 -8.47 -36.04
C LEU A 303 -6.52 -7.54 -37.26
N ALA A 304 -5.43 -7.21 -37.96
CA ALA A 304 -5.47 -6.41 -39.17
C ALA A 304 -6.23 -7.13 -40.29
N ASP A 305 -6.09 -8.46 -40.39
CA ASP A 305 -6.86 -9.29 -41.32
C ASP A 305 -8.37 -9.24 -41.04
N LEU A 306 -8.75 -8.96 -39.80
CA LEU A 306 -10.14 -8.72 -39.35
C LEU A 306 -10.55 -7.24 -39.47
N SER A 307 -9.74 -6.39 -40.10
CA SER A 307 -9.94 -4.93 -40.21
C SER A 307 -9.93 -4.19 -38.85
N ILE A 308 -9.34 -4.79 -37.83
CA ILE A 308 -9.16 -4.18 -36.50
C ILE A 308 -7.76 -3.54 -36.44
N THR A 309 -7.70 -2.22 -36.37
CA THR A 309 -6.44 -1.49 -36.33
C THR A 309 -5.96 -1.27 -34.89
N GLU A 310 -4.67 -0.94 -34.71
CA GLU A 310 -4.14 -0.54 -33.40
C GLU A 310 -4.86 0.70 -32.84
N ASP A 311 -5.22 1.67 -33.70
CA ASP A 311 -5.96 2.85 -33.29
C ASP A 311 -7.35 2.48 -32.74
N THR A 312 -8.07 1.57 -33.40
CA THR A 312 -9.34 1.03 -32.90
C THR A 312 -9.17 0.40 -31.50
N LEU A 313 -8.13 -0.41 -31.29
CA LEU A 313 -7.86 -1.02 -29.98
C LEU A 313 -7.55 0.04 -28.90
N ARG A 314 -6.86 1.09 -29.27
CA ARG A 314 -6.56 2.20 -28.34
C ARG A 314 -7.80 3.01 -27.98
N GLU A 315 -8.67 3.27 -28.94
CA GLU A 315 -9.96 3.96 -28.73
C GLU A 315 -10.87 3.12 -27.82
N GLU A 316 -11.02 1.83 -28.10
CA GLU A 316 -11.81 0.92 -27.28
C GLU A 316 -11.24 0.79 -25.87
N TRP A 317 -9.91 0.74 -25.71
CA TRP A 317 -9.28 0.77 -24.40
C TRP A 317 -9.58 2.07 -23.64
N ALA A 318 -9.51 3.21 -24.31
CA ALA A 318 -9.85 4.49 -23.69
C ALA A 318 -11.33 4.55 -23.29
N ALA A 319 -12.23 4.07 -24.14
CA ALA A 319 -13.67 3.96 -23.84
C ALA A 319 -13.92 3.01 -22.65
N GLN A 320 -13.23 1.88 -22.60
CA GLN A 320 -13.31 0.94 -21.48
C GLN A 320 -12.84 1.59 -20.16
N LEU A 321 -11.72 2.31 -20.18
CA LEU A 321 -11.25 3.03 -18.99
C LEU A 321 -12.31 4.01 -18.49
N VAL A 322 -12.86 4.84 -19.37
CA VAL A 322 -13.92 5.80 -19.01
C VAL A 322 -15.15 5.08 -18.44
N ALA A 323 -15.58 3.98 -19.07
CA ALA A 323 -16.78 3.25 -18.64
C ALA A 323 -16.59 2.58 -17.28
N GLN A 324 -15.40 1.99 -17.02
CA GLN A 324 -15.15 1.19 -15.82
C GLN A 324 -14.56 2.00 -14.65
N THR A 325 -14.15 3.24 -14.88
CA THR A 325 -13.77 4.19 -13.82
C THR A 325 -14.86 5.20 -13.50
N LYS A 326 -16.04 5.07 -14.10
CA LYS A 326 -17.19 5.93 -13.77
C LYS A 326 -17.55 5.77 -12.29
N PRO A 327 -17.82 6.89 -11.61
CA PRO A 327 -18.40 6.84 -10.28
C PRO A 327 -19.65 5.99 -10.26
N MET A 328 -19.79 5.10 -9.28
CA MET A 328 -20.99 4.29 -9.15
C MET A 328 -22.17 5.19 -8.78
N PRO A 329 -23.33 5.09 -9.47
CA PRO A 329 -24.52 5.81 -9.02
C PRO A 329 -24.84 5.40 -7.58
N ARG A 330 -25.11 6.39 -6.72
CA ARG A 330 -25.47 6.16 -5.31
C ARG A 330 -26.62 5.16 -5.23
N GLN A 331 -26.34 4.03 -4.64
CA GLN A 331 -27.40 3.10 -4.22
C GLN A 331 -28.05 3.65 -2.94
N SER A 332 -28.90 4.66 -3.10
CA SER A 332 -29.61 5.30 -1.98
C SER A 332 -30.56 4.36 -1.22
N LYS A 333 -30.91 3.22 -1.82
CA LYS A 333 -31.85 2.24 -1.22
C LYS A 333 -31.25 1.33 -0.14
N ASN A 334 -29.92 1.33 0.10
CA ASN A 334 -29.31 0.38 1.03
C ASN A 334 -28.47 1.06 2.14
N LEU A 335 -28.69 2.34 2.44
CA LEU A 335 -27.92 3.01 3.50
C LEU A 335 -28.18 2.35 4.86
N ALA A 336 -29.45 2.05 5.17
CA ALA A 336 -29.82 1.36 6.40
C ALA A 336 -29.25 -0.07 6.47
N ASP A 337 -29.26 -0.81 5.36
CA ASP A 337 -28.70 -2.16 5.31
C ASP A 337 -27.17 -2.15 5.46
N LYS A 338 -26.48 -1.19 4.84
CA LYS A 338 -25.04 -1.00 5.04
C LYS A 338 -24.69 -0.61 6.48
N LEU A 339 -25.46 0.30 7.06
CA LEU A 339 -25.27 0.71 8.44
C LEU A 339 -25.48 -0.46 9.41
N ILE A 340 -26.47 -1.30 9.15
CA ILE A 340 -26.72 -2.53 9.91
C ILE A 340 -25.55 -3.52 9.76
N GLU A 341 -25.03 -3.74 8.53
CA GLU A 341 -23.87 -4.58 8.29
C GLU A 341 -22.61 -4.06 9.04
N GLU A 342 -22.37 -2.75 9.00
CA GLU A 342 -21.26 -2.12 9.71
C GLU A 342 -21.40 -2.22 11.24
N ILE A 343 -22.60 -2.07 11.78
CA ILE A 343 -22.87 -2.20 13.22
C ILE A 343 -22.68 -3.65 13.68
N ILE A 344 -23.12 -4.63 12.88
CA ILE A 344 -22.89 -6.05 13.18
C ILE A 344 -21.40 -6.37 13.17
N GLN A 345 -20.65 -5.84 12.19
CA GLN A 345 -19.19 -6.04 12.13
C GLN A 345 -18.48 -5.40 13.34
N LEU A 346 -18.84 -4.16 13.70
CA LEU A 346 -18.30 -3.50 14.89
C LEU A 346 -18.57 -4.29 16.16
N LYS A 347 -19.74 -4.90 16.28
CA LYS A 347 -20.10 -5.77 17.41
C LYS A 347 -19.19 -7.01 17.46
N GLU A 348 -18.97 -7.66 16.33
CA GLU A 348 -18.10 -8.84 16.25
C GLU A 348 -16.64 -8.50 16.55
N ASP A 349 -16.15 -7.36 16.04
CA ASP A 349 -14.80 -6.88 16.30
C ASP A 349 -14.63 -6.54 17.80
N THR A 350 -15.65 -5.96 18.44
CA THR A 350 -15.66 -5.70 19.89
C THR A 350 -15.64 -7.00 20.69
N ASP A 351 -16.50 -7.96 20.34
CA ASP A 351 -16.58 -9.26 21.00
C ASP A 351 -15.26 -10.06 20.85
N SER A 352 -14.62 -9.96 19.67
CA SER A 352 -13.30 -10.55 19.42
C SER A 352 -12.20 -9.87 20.25
N CYS A 353 -12.22 -8.55 20.33
CA CYS A 353 -11.27 -7.78 21.12
C CYS A 353 -11.41 -8.10 22.63
N ASN A 354 -12.63 -8.21 23.13
CA ASN A 354 -12.89 -8.63 24.51
C ASN A 354 -12.35 -10.02 24.80
N LYS A 355 -12.52 -10.99 23.90
CA LYS A 355 -11.92 -12.33 24.04
C LYS A 355 -10.40 -12.29 24.14
N GLU A 356 -9.75 -11.44 23.33
CA GLU A 356 -8.31 -11.26 23.43
C GLU A 356 -7.91 -10.64 24.78
N ILE A 357 -8.66 -9.66 25.28
CA ILE A 357 -8.44 -9.05 26.61
C ILE A 357 -8.53 -10.12 27.69
N TYR A 358 -9.59 -10.93 27.72
CA TYR A 358 -9.74 -12.03 28.69
C TYR A 358 -8.58 -13.04 28.64
N LYS A 359 -8.10 -13.34 27.43
CA LYS A 359 -6.95 -14.23 27.26
C LYS A 359 -5.68 -13.64 27.89
N PHE A 360 -5.39 -12.38 27.65
CA PHE A 360 -4.21 -11.72 28.23
C PHE A 360 -4.34 -11.47 29.74
N GLU A 361 -5.52 -11.14 30.23
CA GLU A 361 -5.78 -11.06 31.67
C GLU A 361 -5.58 -12.41 32.35
N GLY A 362 -6.04 -13.50 31.73
CA GLY A 362 -5.80 -14.87 32.22
C GLY A 362 -4.31 -15.26 32.23
N MET A 363 -3.53 -14.79 31.25
CA MET A 363 -2.06 -14.99 31.25
C MET A 363 -1.39 -14.28 32.45
N ILE A 364 -1.82 -13.03 32.72
CA ILE A 364 -1.29 -12.27 33.87
C ILE A 364 -1.66 -12.96 35.20
N GLN A 365 -2.92 -13.44 35.35
CA GLN A 365 -3.38 -14.09 36.55
C GLN A 365 -2.72 -15.45 36.79
N SER A 366 -2.48 -16.22 35.72
CA SER A 366 -1.88 -17.56 35.83
C SER A 366 -0.35 -17.56 35.93
N GLY A 367 0.30 -16.42 35.64
CA GLY A 367 1.75 -16.32 35.54
C GLY A 367 2.39 -17.14 34.39
N ARG A 368 1.56 -17.70 33.49
CA ARG A 368 2.03 -18.50 32.34
C ARG A 368 2.05 -17.65 31.10
N TYR A 369 3.26 -17.33 30.63
CA TYR A 369 3.49 -16.52 29.42
C TYR A 369 3.94 -17.41 28.27
N GLN A 370 3.66 -17.02 27.05
CA GLN A 370 4.22 -17.68 25.86
C GLN A 370 5.73 -17.40 25.79
N ASP A 371 6.52 -18.36 25.29
CA ASP A 371 7.98 -18.25 25.19
C ASP A 371 8.43 -16.91 24.60
N GLY A 372 9.24 -16.18 25.37
CA GLY A 372 9.81 -14.90 24.98
C GLY A 372 8.99 -13.64 25.30
N TRP A 373 7.90 -13.76 26.06
CA TRP A 373 7.10 -12.62 26.50
C TRP A 373 7.38 -12.26 27.97
N ASP A 374 7.59 -10.94 28.22
CA ASP A 374 7.72 -10.41 29.58
C ASP A 374 6.36 -9.87 30.08
N VAL A 375 6.17 -9.90 31.40
CA VAL A 375 4.98 -9.36 32.09
C VAL A 375 4.69 -7.90 31.69
N SER A 376 5.73 -7.10 31.55
CA SER A 376 5.61 -5.70 31.11
C SER A 376 5.06 -5.57 29.69
N GLU A 377 5.50 -6.43 28.76
CA GLU A 377 5.02 -6.46 27.39
C GLU A 377 3.53 -6.84 27.32
N VAL A 378 3.13 -7.85 28.12
CA VAL A 378 1.73 -8.29 28.20
C VAL A 378 0.82 -7.19 28.75
N ARG A 379 1.27 -6.45 29.77
CA ARG A 379 0.50 -5.32 30.34
C ARG A 379 0.31 -4.18 29.32
N VAL A 380 1.33 -3.88 28.54
CA VAL A 380 1.24 -2.83 27.50
C VAL A 380 0.25 -3.26 26.42
N ILE A 381 0.36 -4.49 25.91
CA ILE A 381 -0.58 -5.04 24.93
C ILE A 381 -2.02 -5.00 25.46
N LEU A 382 -2.21 -5.37 26.74
CA LEU A 382 -3.51 -5.34 27.38
C LEU A 382 -4.08 -3.91 27.45
N SER A 383 -3.25 -2.92 27.76
CA SER A 383 -3.63 -1.51 27.78
C SER A 383 -4.09 -1.01 26.38
N GLU A 384 -3.32 -1.37 25.35
CA GLU A 384 -3.63 -1.03 23.97
C GLU A 384 -4.93 -1.70 23.48
N LEU A 385 -5.12 -2.98 23.83
CA LEU A 385 -6.35 -3.71 23.53
C LEU A 385 -7.58 -3.09 24.21
N LYS A 386 -7.45 -2.68 25.49
CA LYS A 386 -8.52 -2.00 26.22
C LYS A 386 -8.88 -0.65 25.57
N GLU A 387 -7.88 0.12 25.16
CA GLU A 387 -8.12 1.39 24.43
C GLU A 387 -8.82 1.15 23.08
N LYS A 388 -8.38 0.12 22.35
CA LYS A 388 -9.00 -0.28 21.08
C LYS A 388 -10.45 -0.73 21.28
N CYS A 389 -10.72 -1.55 22.28
CA CYS A 389 -12.07 -2.00 22.61
C CYS A 389 -12.98 -0.81 22.93
N ASN A 390 -12.51 0.13 23.73
CA ASN A 390 -13.24 1.37 24.02
C ASN A 390 -13.55 2.21 22.77
N LYS A 391 -12.63 2.27 21.79
CA LYS A 391 -12.86 2.95 20.51
C LYS A 391 -13.94 2.24 19.69
N LEU A 392 -13.87 0.91 19.61
CA LEU A 392 -14.86 0.10 18.88
C LEU A 392 -16.26 0.23 19.52
N GLU A 393 -16.35 0.18 20.83
CA GLU A 393 -17.64 0.37 21.56
C GLU A 393 -18.25 1.75 21.32
N ARG A 394 -17.42 2.81 21.31
CA ARG A 394 -17.90 4.17 21.01
C ARG A 394 -18.40 4.26 19.57
N ALA A 395 -17.67 3.68 18.62
CA ALA A 395 -18.08 3.64 17.22
C ALA A 395 -19.39 2.86 17.04
N TYR A 396 -19.53 1.71 17.71
CA TYR A 396 -20.76 0.91 17.74
C TYR A 396 -21.95 1.73 18.27
N LYS A 397 -21.79 2.38 19.43
CA LYS A 397 -22.85 3.21 20.03
C LYS A 397 -23.24 4.37 19.13
N SER A 398 -22.27 5.11 18.60
CA SER A 398 -22.52 6.25 17.70
C SER A 398 -23.27 5.83 16.42
N LYS A 399 -22.86 4.71 15.78
CA LYS A 399 -23.56 4.23 14.58
C LYS A 399 -24.95 3.69 14.88
N ARG A 400 -25.17 3.07 16.05
CA ARG A 400 -26.49 2.64 16.49
C ARG A 400 -27.42 3.81 16.75
N GLU A 401 -26.92 4.95 17.22
CA GLU A 401 -27.68 6.19 17.40
C GLU A 401 -28.17 6.80 16.09
N ILE A 402 -27.40 6.65 15.02
CA ILE A 402 -27.75 7.14 13.67
C ILE A 402 -28.91 6.33 13.06
N LEU A 403 -29.09 5.07 13.47
CA LEU A 403 -30.23 4.25 13.04
C LEU A 403 -31.54 4.82 13.61
N GLY A 404 -32.50 5.15 12.73
CA GLY A 404 -33.85 5.48 13.16
C GLY A 404 -34.51 4.33 13.91
N THR A 405 -35.69 4.60 14.52
CA THR A 405 -36.43 3.64 15.36
C THR A 405 -36.66 2.29 14.68
N ASP A 406 -37.09 2.29 13.42
CA ASP A 406 -37.35 1.07 12.64
C ASP A 406 -36.05 0.29 12.36
N GLY A 407 -34.95 1.00 12.08
CA GLY A 407 -33.64 0.39 11.89
C GLY A 407 -33.10 -0.27 13.17
N ARG A 408 -33.34 0.33 14.34
CA ARG A 408 -32.95 -0.23 15.64
C ARG A 408 -33.76 -1.49 15.97
N LEU A 409 -35.07 -1.46 15.77
CA LEU A 409 -35.93 -2.65 15.97
C LEU A 409 -35.50 -3.81 15.06
N ARG A 410 -35.15 -3.50 13.81
CA ARG A 410 -34.64 -4.49 12.86
C ARG A 410 -33.29 -5.05 13.30
N LEU A 411 -32.37 -4.18 13.76
CA LEU A 411 -31.06 -4.57 14.29
C LEU A 411 -31.21 -5.47 15.53
N ASP A 412 -32.04 -5.08 16.47
CA ASP A 412 -32.26 -5.85 17.72
C ASP A 412 -32.88 -7.23 17.45
N ARG A 413 -33.82 -7.34 16.48
CA ARG A 413 -34.33 -8.65 15.99
C ARG A 413 -33.23 -9.49 15.35
N LEU A 414 -32.30 -8.86 14.60
CA LEU A 414 -31.18 -9.57 13.96
C LEU A 414 -30.13 -10.02 14.98
N LEU A 415 -29.83 -9.19 15.97
CA LEU A 415 -28.90 -9.51 17.04
C LEU A 415 -29.45 -10.58 17.99
N GLY A 416 -30.76 -10.55 18.25
CA GLY A 416 -31.45 -11.54 19.11
C GLY A 416 -31.68 -12.90 18.45
N ASN A 417 -31.64 -12.98 17.12
CA ASN A 417 -31.85 -14.22 16.39
C ASN A 417 -30.55 -14.75 15.79
N LYS A 418 -29.97 -15.78 16.43
CA LYS A 418 -28.73 -16.42 16.03
C LYS A 418 -28.75 -16.93 14.58
N PHE A 419 -29.87 -17.45 14.13
CA PHE A 419 -30.03 -17.96 12.77
C PHE A 419 -30.01 -16.85 11.72
N LEU A 420 -30.75 -15.76 11.96
CA LEU A 420 -30.76 -14.59 11.07
C LEU A 420 -29.40 -13.91 11.02
N LYS A 421 -28.70 -13.80 12.15
CA LYS A 421 -27.32 -13.29 12.22
C LYS A 421 -26.37 -14.14 11.37
N VAL A 422 -26.39 -15.45 11.55
CA VAL A 422 -25.54 -16.38 10.76
C VAL A 422 -25.89 -16.30 9.26
N ARG A 423 -27.18 -16.19 8.92
CA ARG A 423 -27.62 -16.07 7.52
C ARG A 423 -27.14 -14.79 6.85
N ILE A 424 -27.18 -13.65 7.55
CA ILE A 424 -26.70 -12.37 7.03
C ILE A 424 -25.18 -12.40 6.87
N ASN A 425 -24.46 -12.91 7.87
CA ASN A 425 -23.00 -13.07 7.79
C ASN A 425 -22.62 -14.03 6.65
N ALA A 426 -23.34 -15.11 6.46
CA ALA A 426 -23.12 -16.03 5.35
C ALA A 426 -23.37 -15.36 3.98
N LEU A 427 -24.40 -14.53 3.87
CA LEU A 427 -24.70 -13.78 2.64
C LEU A 427 -23.62 -12.71 2.38
N ALA A 428 -23.19 -11.97 3.40
CA ALA A 428 -22.12 -10.99 3.30
C ALA A 428 -20.80 -11.66 2.92
N LEU A 429 -20.47 -12.78 3.54
CA LEU A 429 -19.29 -13.58 3.23
C LEU A 429 -19.35 -14.14 1.81
N LYS A 430 -20.51 -14.68 1.39
CA LYS A 430 -20.75 -15.16 0.02
C LYS A 430 -20.55 -14.05 -1.01
N LYS A 431 -21.04 -12.84 -0.73
CA LYS A 431 -20.87 -11.66 -1.59
C LYS A 431 -19.40 -11.25 -1.69
N ARG A 432 -18.68 -11.19 -0.55
CA ARG A 432 -17.23 -10.91 -0.50
C ARG A 432 -16.41 -11.98 -1.24
N LEU A 433 -16.71 -13.27 -1.00
CA LEU A 433 -16.08 -14.37 -1.70
C LEU A 433 -16.33 -14.31 -3.20
N ARG A 434 -17.57 -14.03 -3.61
CA ARG A 434 -17.92 -13.91 -5.04
C ARG A 434 -17.16 -12.75 -5.70
N THR A 435 -17.07 -11.59 -5.04
CA THR A 435 -16.29 -10.45 -5.52
C THR A 435 -14.80 -10.78 -5.60
N ARG A 436 -14.24 -11.44 -4.57
CA ARG A 436 -12.84 -11.86 -4.57
C ARG A 436 -12.56 -12.98 -5.58
N LEU A 437 -13.48 -13.92 -5.78
CA LEU A 437 -13.33 -14.97 -6.77
C LEU A 437 -13.43 -14.43 -8.20
N GLN A 438 -14.31 -13.45 -8.44
CA GLN A 438 -14.35 -12.74 -9.70
C GLN A 438 -13.04 -11.97 -9.96
N GLN A 439 -12.48 -11.32 -8.94
CA GLN A 439 -11.16 -10.70 -9.02
C GLN A 439 -10.06 -11.74 -9.29
N ARG A 440 -10.03 -12.84 -8.53
CA ARG A 440 -9.03 -13.93 -8.71
C ARG A 440 -9.17 -14.73 -9.99
N LYS A 441 -10.37 -14.85 -10.56
CA LYS A 441 -10.54 -15.56 -11.83
C LYS A 441 -9.73 -14.90 -12.94
N PHE A 442 -9.73 -13.58 -13.00
CA PHE A 442 -8.89 -12.82 -13.95
C PHE A 442 -7.40 -12.97 -13.65
N GLU A 443 -7.03 -13.08 -12.35
CA GLU A 443 -5.65 -13.32 -11.92
C GLU A 443 -5.15 -14.70 -12.34
N LEU A 444 -5.95 -15.74 -12.08
CA LEU A 444 -5.62 -17.13 -12.42
C LEU A 444 -5.53 -17.31 -13.92
N ASP A 445 -6.46 -16.76 -14.71
CA ASP A 445 -6.41 -16.80 -16.17
C ASP A 445 -5.18 -16.06 -16.72
N GLY A 446 -4.71 -15.01 -16.02
CA GLY A 446 -3.47 -14.30 -16.32
C GLY A 446 -2.21 -15.10 -15.94
N LEU A 447 -2.22 -15.71 -14.74
CA LEU A 447 -1.15 -16.55 -14.24
C LEU A 447 -1.06 -17.86 -15.05
N GLU A 448 -2.18 -18.51 -15.35
CA GLU A 448 -2.22 -19.73 -16.17
C GLU A 448 -1.69 -19.48 -17.57
N ARG A 449 -2.05 -18.35 -18.19
CA ARG A 449 -1.45 -17.95 -19.48
C ARG A 449 0.05 -17.68 -19.39
N ALA A 450 0.51 -17.10 -18.29
CA ALA A 450 1.93 -16.90 -18.07
C ALA A 450 2.68 -18.20 -17.76
N TYR A 451 2.07 -19.13 -16.99
CA TYR A 451 2.67 -20.42 -16.61
C TYR A 451 2.61 -21.47 -17.74
N ARG A 452 1.54 -21.54 -18.50
CA ARG A 452 1.45 -22.47 -19.65
C ARG A 452 2.50 -22.12 -20.71
N LYS A 453 2.80 -20.83 -20.91
CA LYS A 453 3.87 -20.40 -21.83
C LYS A 453 5.29 -20.71 -21.31
N THR A 454 5.51 -20.79 -20.00
CA THR A 454 6.83 -21.18 -19.42
C THR A 454 7.07 -22.68 -19.46
N ASN A 455 6.02 -23.51 -19.32
CA ASN A 455 6.17 -24.95 -19.34
C ASN A 455 6.26 -25.55 -20.77
N THR A 456 5.71 -24.88 -21.77
CA THR A 456 5.90 -25.30 -23.17
C THR A 456 7.29 -24.96 -23.72
N ASN A 457 8.01 -24.04 -23.11
CA ASN A 457 9.39 -23.69 -23.50
C ASN A 457 10.48 -24.44 -22.70
N GLY A 458 10.09 -25.35 -21.81
CA GLY A 458 11.02 -26.17 -21.01
C GLY A 458 11.15 -27.63 -21.49
N MET A 459 10.49 -27.98 -22.63
CA MET A 459 10.57 -29.30 -23.27
C MET A 459 10.98 -29.20 -24.74
N LEU A 460 12.01 -28.41 -25.03
CA LEU A 460 12.77 -28.51 -26.27
C LEU A 460 14.23 -28.26 -25.99
#